data_03ea1a3a3bb67e383c905f2dd1ea8f12
#
_entry.id   03ea1a3a3bb67e383c905f2dd1ea8f12
#
_cell.length_a   1.000
_cell.length_b   1.000
_cell.length_c   1.000
_cell.angle_alpha   90.00
_cell.angle_beta   90.00
_cell.angle_gamma   90.00
#
_symmetry.space_group_name_H-M   'P 1'
#
loop_
_entity.id
_entity.type
_entity.pdbx_description
1 polymer ?
#
loop_
_entity_poly.entity_id
_entity_poly.type
_entity_poly.pdbx_seq_one_letter_code
_entity_poly.pdbx_strand_id
1 'polypeptide(L)'
;LQYFLNPHHIMKYLFSLLLLCQIIGLSAKERVDSILSVLDSEIEHREIYYQQKEKKLEDIKQQFRYVKNQQEKYNLCNRLFNEYITYQYDSAYSYAIQTEGISHRLTDKNLSIQADCNLFYCYLSTGLFKEAYDMMRSIHVANAPDSIKSEYYQLCMRLYSDMSSYNEGTPFNADYNKKIT
;
A
#
# COMPACT_ATOMS: atom_id res chain seq x y z
N LEU A 1 -33.53 44.35 33.93
CA LEU A 1 -33.59 43.81 32.54
C LEU A 1 -33.82 42.31 32.61
N GLN A 2 -35.09 41.89 32.83
CA GLN A 2 -35.51 40.51 32.84
C GLN A 2 -36.34 40.29 31.55
N TYR A 3 -35.68 39.86 30.47
CA TYR A 3 -36.39 39.31 29.34
C TYR A 3 -36.80 37.87 29.72
N PHE A 4 -38.00 37.73 30.21
CA PHE A 4 -38.67 36.45 30.33
C PHE A 4 -38.86 35.88 28.90
N LEU A 5 -38.04 34.94 28.51
CA LEU A 5 -38.29 34.15 27.29
C LEU A 5 -39.61 33.40 27.51
N ASN A 6 -40.58 33.75 26.73
CA ASN A 6 -41.92 33.15 26.77
C ASN A 6 -41.77 31.62 26.55
N PRO A 7 -42.21 30.76 27.49
CA PRO A 7 -42.03 29.30 27.38
C PRO A 7 -42.58 28.70 26.08
N HIS A 8 -43.56 29.34 25.45
CA HIS A 8 -44.05 28.98 24.13
C HIS A 8 -43.02 29.20 23.00
N HIS A 9 -42.17 30.17 23.10
CA HIS A 9 -41.10 30.40 22.11
C HIS A 9 -39.98 29.36 22.29
N ILE A 10 -39.59 29.09 23.52
CA ILE A 10 -38.56 28.06 23.82
C ILE A 10 -39.02 26.70 23.31
N MET A 11 -40.30 26.34 23.52
CA MET A 11 -40.83 25.06 23.06
C MET A 11 -40.88 24.95 21.52
N LYS A 12 -41.17 26.03 20.81
CA LYS A 12 -41.11 26.09 19.35
C LYS A 12 -39.67 25.90 18.82
N TYR A 13 -38.68 26.50 19.43
CA TYR A 13 -37.27 26.33 19.03
C TYR A 13 -36.76 24.93 19.34
N LEU A 14 -37.12 24.35 20.49
CA LEU A 14 -36.80 22.95 20.83
C LEU A 14 -37.43 21.98 19.83
N PHE A 15 -38.71 22.18 19.46
CA PHE A 15 -39.40 21.33 18.49
C PHE A 15 -38.78 21.47 17.09
N SER A 16 -38.41 22.68 16.66
CA SER A 16 -37.71 22.91 15.39
C SER A 16 -36.34 22.26 15.38
N LEU A 17 -35.58 22.35 16.47
CA LEU A 17 -34.25 21.69 16.61
C LEU A 17 -34.37 20.17 16.55
N LEU A 18 -35.40 19.60 17.20
CA LEU A 18 -35.65 18.16 17.18
C LEU A 18 -36.01 17.67 15.77
N LEU A 19 -36.83 18.42 15.03
CA LEU A 19 -37.15 18.15 13.62
C LEU A 19 -35.91 18.22 12.74
N LEU A 20 -35.04 19.20 12.96
CA LEU A 20 -33.79 19.33 12.20
C LEU A 20 -32.85 18.13 12.44
N CYS A 21 -32.71 17.67 13.68
CA CYS A 21 -31.92 16.49 14.03
C CYS A 21 -32.47 15.22 13.36
N GLN A 22 -33.78 15.07 13.24
CA GLN A 22 -34.39 13.92 12.55
C GLN A 22 -34.11 13.93 11.04
N ILE A 23 -34.16 15.10 10.38
CA ILE A 23 -33.88 15.24 8.95
C ILE A 23 -32.41 14.91 8.67
N ILE A 24 -31.47 15.39 9.50
CA ILE A 24 -30.04 15.09 9.35
C ILE A 24 -29.78 13.60 9.57
N GLY A 25 -30.40 12.98 10.56
CA GLY A 25 -30.28 11.55 10.85
C GLY A 25 -30.78 10.67 9.71
N LEU A 26 -31.92 11.00 9.09
CA LEU A 26 -32.47 10.32 7.92
C LEU A 26 -31.54 10.40 6.70
N SER A 27 -31.02 11.59 6.39
CA SER A 27 -30.11 11.79 5.27
C SER A 27 -28.76 11.03 5.46
N ALA A 28 -28.25 10.96 6.70
CA ALA A 28 -27.05 10.19 6.99
C ALA A 28 -27.28 8.68 6.81
N LYS A 29 -28.45 8.16 7.24
CA LYS A 29 -28.81 6.74 7.09
C LYS A 29 -28.92 6.36 5.61
N GLU A 30 -29.61 7.14 4.80
CA GLU A 30 -29.76 6.87 3.36
C GLU A 30 -28.39 6.82 2.64
N ARG A 31 -27.45 7.68 3.03
CA ARG A 31 -26.09 7.67 2.47
C ARG A 31 -25.32 6.41 2.88
N VAL A 32 -25.46 5.97 4.13
CA VAL A 32 -24.82 4.73 4.61
C VAL A 32 -25.43 3.52 3.90
N ASP A 33 -26.74 3.43 3.81
CA ASP A 33 -27.44 2.33 3.13
C ASP A 33 -27.07 2.25 1.65
N SER A 34 -26.93 3.41 0.97
CA SER A 34 -26.45 3.48 -0.42
C SER A 34 -25.00 2.98 -0.57
N ILE A 35 -24.09 3.36 0.33
CA ILE A 35 -22.70 2.90 0.30
C ILE A 35 -22.62 1.40 0.59
N LEU A 36 -23.39 0.91 1.55
CA LEU A 36 -23.48 -0.53 1.86
C LEU A 36 -24.01 -1.33 0.67
N SER A 37 -25.05 -0.84 -0.01
CA SER A 37 -25.58 -1.49 -1.22
C SER A 37 -24.56 -1.58 -2.34
N VAL A 38 -23.73 -0.53 -2.53
CA VAL A 38 -22.62 -0.57 -3.50
C VAL A 38 -21.58 -1.60 -3.07
N LEU A 39 -21.23 -1.62 -1.77
CA LEU A 39 -20.26 -2.59 -1.24
C LEU A 39 -20.76 -4.03 -1.42
N ASP A 40 -22.03 -4.30 -1.11
CA ASP A 40 -22.63 -5.63 -1.30
C ASP A 40 -22.56 -6.06 -2.78
N SER A 41 -22.88 -5.16 -3.71
CA SER A 41 -22.75 -5.40 -5.15
C SER A 41 -21.32 -5.71 -5.56
N GLU A 42 -20.31 -4.96 -5.05
CA GLU A 42 -18.90 -5.23 -5.33
C GLU A 42 -18.42 -6.57 -4.74
N ILE A 43 -18.94 -6.95 -3.56
CA ILE A 43 -18.66 -8.26 -2.96
C ILE A 43 -19.23 -9.39 -3.83
N GLU A 44 -20.43 -9.23 -4.39
CA GLU A 44 -21.01 -10.20 -5.33
C GLU A 44 -20.17 -10.34 -6.61
N HIS A 45 -19.55 -9.27 -7.08
CA HIS A 45 -18.68 -9.27 -8.26
C HIS A 45 -17.25 -9.74 -7.98
N ARG A 46 -16.86 -10.01 -6.75
CA ARG A 46 -15.47 -10.40 -6.38
C ARG A 46 -14.92 -11.55 -7.19
N GLU A 47 -15.77 -12.53 -7.55
CA GLU A 47 -15.34 -13.70 -8.33
C GLU A 47 -14.93 -13.29 -9.75
N ILE A 48 -15.61 -12.32 -10.34
CA ILE A 48 -15.28 -11.78 -11.66
C ILE A 48 -13.91 -11.09 -11.61
N TYR A 49 -13.66 -10.28 -10.57
CA TYR A 49 -12.37 -9.62 -10.38
C TYR A 49 -11.24 -10.63 -10.14
N TYR A 50 -11.52 -11.68 -9.36
CA TYR A 50 -10.58 -12.76 -9.14
C TYR A 50 -10.21 -13.46 -10.46
N GLN A 51 -11.19 -13.86 -11.25
CA GLN A 51 -10.96 -14.51 -12.55
C GLN A 51 -10.22 -13.62 -13.54
N GLN A 52 -10.53 -12.32 -13.57
CA GLN A 52 -9.81 -11.35 -14.41
C GLN A 52 -8.35 -11.23 -13.97
N LYS A 53 -8.09 -11.19 -12.66
CA LYS A 53 -6.73 -11.15 -12.09
C LYS A 53 -5.94 -12.40 -12.45
N GLU A 54 -6.51 -13.59 -12.23
CA GLU A 54 -5.86 -14.85 -12.55
C GLU A 54 -5.57 -14.98 -14.07
N LYS A 55 -6.50 -14.58 -14.91
CA LYS A 55 -6.28 -14.54 -16.37
C LYS A 55 -5.12 -13.63 -16.74
N LYS A 56 -5.09 -12.41 -16.21
CA LYS A 56 -3.99 -11.46 -16.42
C LYS A 56 -2.64 -12.05 -15.98
N LEU A 57 -2.60 -12.67 -14.80
CA LEU A 57 -1.40 -13.33 -14.29
C LEU A 57 -0.94 -14.46 -15.19
N GLU A 58 -1.84 -15.31 -15.65
CA GLU A 58 -1.48 -16.44 -16.54
C GLU A 58 -0.98 -15.95 -17.91
N ASP A 59 -1.58 -14.91 -18.47
CA ASP A 59 -1.11 -14.28 -19.72
C ASP A 59 0.34 -13.76 -19.58
N ILE A 60 0.69 -13.13 -18.46
CA ILE A 60 2.07 -12.65 -18.20
C ILE A 60 3.01 -13.83 -17.98
N LYS A 61 2.61 -14.83 -17.20
CA LYS A 61 3.41 -16.06 -16.96
C LYS A 61 3.69 -16.80 -18.27
N GLN A 62 2.72 -16.86 -19.16
CA GLN A 62 2.88 -17.49 -20.45
C GLN A 62 3.94 -16.75 -21.28
N GLN A 63 3.87 -15.42 -21.36
CA GLN A 63 4.89 -14.60 -22.01
C GLN A 63 6.27 -14.82 -21.39
N PHE A 64 6.35 -14.83 -20.05
CA PHE A 64 7.59 -15.05 -19.29
C PHE A 64 8.24 -16.41 -19.57
N ARG A 65 7.46 -17.47 -19.76
CA ARG A 65 7.96 -18.82 -20.09
C ARG A 65 8.65 -18.88 -21.44
N TYR A 66 8.16 -18.13 -22.45
CA TYR A 66 8.64 -18.23 -23.83
C TYR A 66 9.62 -17.14 -24.23
N VAL A 67 9.73 -16.06 -23.46
CA VAL A 67 10.64 -14.95 -23.77
C VAL A 67 12.09 -15.38 -23.65
N LYS A 68 12.90 -15.06 -24.69
CA LYS A 68 14.34 -15.35 -24.74
C LYS A 68 15.21 -14.13 -24.40
N ASN A 69 14.70 -12.94 -24.69
CA ASN A 69 15.41 -11.70 -24.42
C ASN A 69 15.46 -11.43 -22.92
N GLN A 70 16.67 -11.23 -22.36
CA GLN A 70 16.86 -11.08 -20.90
C GLN A 70 16.23 -9.78 -20.37
N GLN A 71 16.27 -8.69 -21.13
CA GLN A 71 15.63 -7.43 -20.75
C GLN A 71 14.12 -7.57 -20.68
N GLU A 72 13.52 -8.21 -21.67
CA GLU A 72 12.08 -8.47 -21.70
C GLU A 72 11.69 -9.45 -20.58
N LYS A 73 12.52 -10.44 -20.32
CA LYS A 73 12.34 -11.40 -19.22
C LYS A 73 12.33 -10.70 -17.87
N TYR A 74 13.26 -9.75 -17.64
CA TYR A 74 13.26 -8.88 -16.46
C TYR A 74 11.95 -8.11 -16.35
N ASN A 75 11.53 -7.44 -17.43
CA ASN A 75 10.32 -6.62 -17.43
C ASN A 75 9.06 -7.43 -17.08
N LEU A 76 8.92 -8.65 -17.63
CA LEU A 76 7.80 -9.54 -17.36
C LEU A 76 7.83 -10.06 -15.90
N CYS A 77 9.04 -10.40 -15.40
CA CYS A 77 9.22 -10.83 -14.02
C CYS A 77 8.86 -9.72 -13.03
N ASN A 78 9.31 -8.50 -13.29
CA ASN A 78 8.98 -7.33 -12.48
C ASN A 78 7.48 -7.00 -12.55
N ARG A 79 6.82 -7.18 -13.70
CA ARG A 79 5.35 -7.06 -13.80
C ARG A 79 4.65 -8.11 -12.95
N LEU A 80 5.10 -9.36 -12.94
CA LEU A 80 4.54 -10.41 -12.08
C LEU A 80 4.72 -10.06 -10.60
N PHE A 81 5.89 -9.56 -10.19
CA PHE A 81 6.09 -9.05 -8.85
C PHE A 81 5.04 -7.98 -8.49
N ASN A 82 4.88 -6.95 -9.34
CA ASN A 82 3.93 -5.86 -9.10
C ASN A 82 2.46 -6.32 -9.06
N GLU A 83 2.10 -7.33 -9.84
CA GLU A 83 0.75 -7.90 -9.80
C GLU A 83 0.50 -8.71 -8.53
N TYR A 84 1.53 -9.39 -7.99
CA TYR A 84 1.41 -10.21 -6.79
C TYR A 84 1.57 -9.45 -5.48
N ILE A 85 2.23 -8.30 -5.47
CA ILE A 85 2.57 -7.54 -4.26
C ILE A 85 1.35 -7.19 -3.38
N THR A 86 0.17 -7.01 -3.98
CA THR A 86 -1.10 -6.72 -3.31
C THR A 86 -2.06 -7.91 -3.29
N TYR A 87 -1.63 -9.05 -3.81
CA TYR A 87 -2.52 -10.18 -4.03
C TYR A 87 -2.06 -11.45 -3.31
N GLN A 88 -0.78 -11.84 -3.48
CA GLN A 88 -0.23 -13.06 -2.90
C GLN A 88 1.26 -12.88 -2.61
N TYR A 89 1.60 -12.74 -1.34
CA TYR A 89 2.96 -12.42 -0.90
C TYR A 89 4.02 -13.44 -1.36
N ASP A 90 3.78 -14.75 -1.16
CA ASP A 90 4.77 -15.79 -1.49
C ASP A 90 5.16 -15.75 -2.96
N SER A 91 4.19 -15.50 -3.84
CA SER A 91 4.44 -15.32 -5.27
C SER A 91 5.20 -14.04 -5.54
N ALA A 92 4.85 -12.92 -4.89
CA ALA A 92 5.57 -11.66 -5.01
C ALA A 92 7.05 -11.84 -4.62
N TYR A 93 7.32 -12.45 -3.48
CA TYR A 93 8.68 -12.72 -3.02
C TYR A 93 9.47 -13.61 -3.99
N SER A 94 8.83 -14.67 -4.50
CA SER A 94 9.43 -15.57 -5.51
C SER A 94 9.82 -14.81 -6.79
N TYR A 95 8.96 -13.89 -7.27
CA TYR A 95 9.27 -13.06 -8.43
C TYR A 95 10.28 -11.96 -8.13
N ALA A 96 10.35 -11.41 -6.92
CA ALA A 96 11.40 -10.49 -6.52
C ALA A 96 12.80 -11.14 -6.59
N ILE A 97 12.95 -12.35 -6.05
CA ILE A 97 14.21 -13.13 -6.15
C ILE A 97 14.56 -13.42 -7.63
N GLN A 98 13.58 -13.82 -8.44
CA GLN A 98 13.82 -14.08 -9.86
C GLN A 98 14.24 -12.80 -10.60
N THR A 99 13.62 -11.67 -10.30
CA THR A 99 13.95 -10.37 -10.91
C THR A 99 15.38 -9.96 -10.56
N GLU A 100 15.78 -10.12 -9.31
CA GLU A 100 17.15 -9.87 -8.85
C GLU A 100 18.14 -10.79 -9.59
N GLY A 101 17.91 -12.10 -9.64
CA GLY A 101 18.77 -13.03 -10.37
C GLY A 101 18.84 -12.78 -11.88
N ILE A 102 17.78 -12.19 -12.50
CA ILE A 102 17.83 -11.78 -13.91
C ILE A 102 18.64 -10.49 -14.04
N SER A 103 18.47 -9.53 -13.15
CA SER A 103 19.16 -8.22 -13.18
C SER A 103 20.69 -8.37 -13.18
N HIS A 104 21.22 -9.33 -12.44
CA HIS A 104 22.66 -9.62 -12.41
C HIS A 104 23.26 -10.07 -13.75
N ARG A 105 22.43 -10.55 -14.67
CA ARG A 105 22.84 -10.90 -16.05
C ARG A 105 22.75 -9.72 -17.03
N LEU A 106 22.17 -8.63 -16.57
CA LEU A 106 22.05 -7.38 -17.32
C LEU A 106 23.15 -6.41 -16.88
N THR A 107 23.63 -5.59 -17.79
CA THR A 107 24.66 -4.58 -17.49
C THR A 107 24.10 -3.29 -16.91
N ASP A 108 22.77 -3.18 -16.84
CA ASP A 108 22.07 -1.98 -16.35
C ASP A 108 21.98 -2.01 -14.82
N LYS A 109 22.77 -1.16 -14.18
CA LYS A 109 22.78 -1.01 -12.72
C LYS A 109 21.43 -0.52 -12.14
N ASN A 110 20.66 0.24 -12.90
CA ASN A 110 19.38 0.73 -12.42
C ASN A 110 18.36 -0.40 -12.25
N LEU A 111 18.43 -1.41 -13.13
CA LEU A 111 17.59 -2.60 -13.01
C LEU A 111 17.97 -3.45 -11.79
N SER A 112 19.26 -3.53 -11.45
CA SER A 112 19.69 -4.21 -10.22
C SER A 112 19.19 -3.47 -8.98
N ILE A 113 19.33 -2.14 -8.93
CA ILE A 113 18.84 -1.33 -7.82
C ILE A 113 17.32 -1.49 -7.67
N GLN A 114 16.57 -1.50 -8.77
CA GLN A 114 15.11 -1.70 -8.73
C GLN A 114 14.74 -3.10 -8.19
N ALA A 115 15.47 -4.13 -8.60
CA ALA A 115 15.24 -5.48 -8.12
C ALA A 115 15.57 -5.61 -6.61
N ASP A 116 16.62 -4.95 -6.15
CA ASP A 116 16.98 -4.88 -4.74
C ASP A 116 15.90 -4.14 -3.92
N CYS A 117 15.30 -3.08 -4.47
CA CYS A 117 14.17 -2.38 -3.86
C CYS A 117 12.93 -3.31 -3.73
N ASN A 118 12.68 -4.15 -4.71
CA ASN A 118 11.60 -5.14 -4.63
C ASN A 118 11.81 -6.14 -3.47
N LEU A 119 13.02 -6.64 -3.29
CA LEU A 119 13.36 -7.52 -2.16
C LEU A 119 13.29 -6.77 -0.82
N PHE A 120 13.78 -5.53 -0.79
CA PHE A 120 13.66 -4.67 0.39
C PHE A 120 12.19 -4.48 0.80
N TYR A 121 11.32 -4.23 -0.16
CA TYR A 121 9.86 -4.18 0.10
C TYR A 121 9.33 -5.49 0.69
N CYS A 122 9.76 -6.64 0.15
CA CYS A 122 9.33 -7.94 0.65
C CYS A 122 9.75 -8.16 2.12
N TYR A 123 11.00 -7.85 2.46
CA TYR A 123 11.47 -7.96 3.85
C TYR A 123 10.70 -7.07 4.81
N LEU A 124 10.42 -5.82 4.41
CA LEU A 124 9.58 -4.91 5.19
C LEU A 124 8.18 -5.45 5.41
N SER A 125 7.59 -6.01 4.36
CA SER A 125 6.18 -6.48 4.42
C SER A 125 6.00 -7.71 5.33
N THR A 126 7.09 -8.42 5.66
CA THR A 126 7.08 -9.55 6.59
C THR A 126 7.67 -9.24 7.96
N GLY A 127 8.10 -8.00 8.20
CA GLY A 127 8.73 -7.62 9.46
C GLY A 127 10.15 -8.18 9.66
N LEU A 128 10.82 -8.61 8.60
CA LEU A 128 12.21 -9.04 8.60
C LEU A 128 13.13 -7.82 8.65
N PHE A 129 13.08 -7.09 9.77
CA PHE A 129 13.74 -5.78 9.93
C PHE A 129 15.26 -5.86 9.82
N LYS A 130 15.86 -6.98 10.22
CA LYS A 130 17.31 -7.16 10.08
C LYS A 130 17.71 -7.25 8.61
N GLU A 131 17.05 -8.11 7.86
CA GLU A 131 17.27 -8.33 6.44
C GLU A 131 16.95 -7.05 5.64
N ALA A 132 15.87 -6.37 5.99
CA ALA A 132 15.49 -5.08 5.42
C ALA A 132 16.54 -4.01 5.68
N TYR A 133 17.09 -3.94 6.91
CA TYR A 133 18.16 -2.99 7.25
C TYR A 133 19.47 -3.29 6.52
N ASP A 134 19.85 -4.55 6.40
CA ASP A 134 21.02 -4.96 5.65
C ASP A 134 20.86 -4.62 4.15
N MET A 135 19.70 -4.86 3.58
CA MET A 135 19.37 -4.49 2.20
C MET A 135 19.44 -2.98 1.99
N MET A 136 18.84 -2.19 2.88
CA MET A 136 18.95 -0.71 2.84
C MET A 136 20.39 -0.25 2.75
N ARG A 137 21.30 -0.87 3.49
CA ARG A 137 22.72 -0.47 3.51
C ARG A 137 23.49 -0.92 2.27
N SER A 138 23.05 -1.96 1.59
CA SER A 138 23.70 -2.48 0.38
C SER A 138 23.31 -1.71 -0.89
N ILE A 139 22.13 -1.11 -0.92
CA ILE A 139 21.62 -0.38 -2.10
C ILE A 139 22.29 1.00 -2.22
N HIS A 140 22.89 1.28 -3.37
CA HIS A 140 23.60 2.54 -3.64
C HIS A 140 22.88 3.33 -4.75
N VAL A 141 22.03 4.28 -4.36
CA VAL A 141 21.17 5.04 -5.28
C VAL A 141 21.77 6.36 -5.80
N ALA A 142 23.00 6.71 -5.43
CA ALA A 142 23.57 8.05 -5.72
C ALA A 142 23.42 8.45 -7.19
N ASN A 143 23.68 7.55 -8.13
CA ASN A 143 23.62 7.77 -9.57
C ASN A 143 22.36 7.20 -10.24
N ALA A 144 21.37 6.74 -9.45
CA ALA A 144 20.11 6.21 -9.97
C ALA A 144 19.18 7.36 -10.41
N PRO A 145 18.22 7.09 -11.32
CA PRO A 145 17.14 8.03 -11.65
C PRO A 145 16.32 8.41 -10.41
N ASP A 146 15.71 9.59 -10.45
CA ASP A 146 14.94 10.12 -9.31
C ASP A 146 13.73 9.25 -8.92
N SER A 147 13.16 8.54 -9.89
CA SER A 147 12.08 7.57 -9.61
C SER A 147 12.55 6.44 -8.68
N ILE A 148 13.72 5.86 -8.96
CA ILE A 148 14.32 4.78 -8.15
C ILE A 148 14.77 5.33 -6.79
N LYS A 149 15.36 6.53 -6.75
CA LYS A 149 15.72 7.20 -5.50
C LYS A 149 14.49 7.41 -4.61
N SER A 150 13.40 7.91 -5.20
CA SER A 150 12.16 8.15 -4.48
C SER A 150 11.62 6.85 -3.85
N GLU A 151 11.57 5.76 -4.62
CA GLU A 151 11.14 4.45 -4.13
C GLU A 151 12.04 3.96 -2.99
N TYR A 152 13.35 3.99 -3.17
CA TYR A 152 14.31 3.60 -2.14
C TYR A 152 14.14 4.39 -0.84
N TYR A 153 14.02 5.73 -0.92
CA TYR A 153 13.86 6.55 0.28
C TYR A 153 12.49 6.35 0.95
N GLN A 154 11.44 6.06 0.19
CA GLN A 154 10.15 5.66 0.78
C GLN A 154 10.25 4.35 1.56
N LEU A 155 11.00 3.37 1.05
CA LEU A 155 11.26 2.11 1.77
C LEU A 155 12.11 2.36 3.03
N CYS A 156 13.12 3.24 2.97
CA CYS A 156 13.90 3.62 4.14
C CYS A 156 13.04 4.29 5.22
N MET A 157 12.18 5.22 4.83
CA MET A 157 11.23 5.87 5.75
C MET A 157 10.28 4.85 6.39
N ARG A 158 9.73 3.92 5.60
CA ARG A 158 8.87 2.84 6.08
C ARG A 158 9.62 1.96 7.08
N LEU A 159 10.86 1.54 6.79
CA LEU A 159 11.67 0.73 7.70
C LEU A 159 11.81 1.40 9.07
N TYR A 160 12.21 2.66 9.11
CA TYR A 160 12.38 3.37 10.38
C TYR A 160 11.05 3.62 11.10
N SER A 161 9.98 3.88 10.35
CA SER A 161 8.63 4.01 10.92
C SER A 161 8.14 2.71 11.55
N ASP A 162 8.30 1.59 10.86
CA ASP A 162 7.90 0.27 11.34
C ASP A 162 8.75 -0.14 12.57
N MET A 163 10.08 0.10 12.52
CA MET A 163 10.97 -0.13 13.67
C MET A 163 10.64 0.77 14.86
N SER A 164 10.26 2.03 14.62
CA SER A 164 9.81 2.94 15.68
C SER A 164 8.54 2.42 16.33
N SER A 165 7.53 2.05 15.54
CA SER A 165 6.26 1.51 16.02
C SER A 165 6.45 0.21 16.82
N TYR A 166 7.31 -0.68 16.33
CA TYR A 166 7.64 -1.93 17.03
C TYR A 166 8.33 -1.70 18.37
N ASN A 167 9.11 -0.62 18.49
CA ASN A 167 9.83 -0.24 19.70
C ASN A 167 9.11 0.84 20.52
N GLU A 168 7.83 1.04 20.33
CA GLU A 168 7.05 2.02 21.10
C GLU A 168 7.15 1.73 22.60
N GLY A 169 7.38 2.79 23.39
CA GLY A 169 7.59 2.67 24.84
C GLY A 169 9.00 2.22 25.27
N THR A 170 9.91 1.96 24.33
CA THR A 170 11.32 1.65 24.63
C THR A 170 12.23 2.88 24.42
N PRO A 171 13.44 2.91 25.01
CA PRO A 171 14.41 3.98 24.77
C PRO A 171 14.86 4.11 23.30
N PHE A 172 14.74 3.03 22.51
CA PHE A 172 15.18 2.98 21.11
C PHE A 172 14.23 3.71 20.14
N ASN A 173 12.96 3.90 20.52
CA ASN A 173 11.96 4.58 19.69
C ASN A 173 12.42 5.97 19.22
N ALA A 174 13.00 6.78 20.13
CA ALA A 174 13.47 8.12 19.82
C ALA A 174 14.56 8.15 18.75
N ASP A 175 15.43 7.14 18.70
CA ASP A 175 16.52 7.06 17.72
C ASP A 175 16.01 6.73 16.32
N TYR A 176 14.98 5.90 16.21
CA TYR A 176 14.34 5.61 14.92
C TYR A 176 13.55 6.81 14.40
N ASN A 177 12.82 7.50 15.26
CA ASN A 177 12.06 8.71 14.91
C ASN A 177 12.95 9.83 14.33
N LYS A 178 14.17 10.00 14.84
CA LYS A 178 15.13 10.97 14.29
C LYS A 178 15.61 10.65 12.88
N LYS A 179 15.44 9.42 12.40
CA LYS A 179 15.87 9.00 11.06
C LYS A 179 14.77 9.10 10.02
N ILE A 180 13.53 9.37 10.44
CA ILE A 180 12.37 9.58 9.56
C ILE A 180 12.32 11.04 9.08
N THR A 181 12.86 12.00 9.87
CA THR A 181 12.95 13.43 9.55
C THR A 181 14.18 13.75 8.72
#